data_35863db97f9f0bd4e593af5b42fd3f33
#
_entry.id   35863db97f9f0bd4e593af5b42fd3f33
#
_cell.length_a   1.000
_cell.length_b   1.000
_cell.length_c   1.000
_cell.angle_alpha   90.00
_cell.angle_beta   90.00
_cell.angle_gamma   90.00
#
_symmetry.space_group_name_H-M   'P 1'
#
loop_
_entity.id
_entity.type
_entity.pdbx_description
1 polymer ?
#
loop_
_entity_poly.entity_id
_entity_poly.type
_entity_poly.pdbx_seq_one_letter_code
_entity_poly.pdbx_strand_id
1 'polypeptide(L)'
;MSKKVLITGGTSGIGREFVDVFAKNGFEVWFTYFSENEKPAEVTASYPKASVTGFKLDLADYASIESLASALPSTPDVLIHNAGLGSKTVEKVTNTPQGQAEALIKVNAIGTLWLNNLLMPKMLERGSGKIILLSSVGGGVTQFPGFNYADGMSKAAIAFLGRTLGADLAQTGVDVFTICPGATNTPMFQASTLNHLNAEEQKKVIASLPKFRLIDPREIAELGYFLTTDAGKLLHGAVLDASMGLGVNPGLLLK
;
A
#
# COMPACT_ATOMS: atom_id res chain seq x y z
N MET A 1 15.89 21.50 -3.85
CA MET A 1 14.43 21.29 -3.91
C MET A 1 14.10 20.09 -3.05
N SER A 2 12.97 20.10 -2.32
CA SER A 2 12.49 18.93 -1.55
C SER A 2 12.15 17.78 -2.50
N LYS A 3 12.44 16.55 -2.09
CA LYS A 3 11.96 15.36 -2.80
C LYS A 3 10.44 15.26 -2.68
N LYS A 4 9.81 14.68 -3.68
CA LYS A 4 8.35 14.56 -3.80
C LYS A 4 7.92 13.12 -3.71
N VAL A 5 6.87 12.85 -2.95
CA VAL A 5 6.29 11.51 -2.83
C VAL A 5 4.81 11.54 -3.17
N LEU A 6 4.36 10.63 -4.00
CA LEU A 6 2.93 10.33 -4.22
C LEU A 6 2.57 9.04 -3.48
N ILE A 7 1.58 9.12 -2.59
CA ILE A 7 1.09 8.01 -1.77
C ILE A 7 -0.37 7.77 -2.11
N THR A 8 -0.71 6.63 -2.69
CA THR A 8 -2.12 6.31 -2.90
C THR A 8 -2.79 5.84 -1.61
N GLY A 9 -4.00 6.36 -1.30
CA GLY A 9 -4.76 6.01 -0.10
C GLY A 9 -4.13 6.55 1.19
N GLY A 10 -3.81 7.85 1.23
CA GLY A 10 -3.09 8.49 2.34
C GLY A 10 -3.94 8.95 3.52
N THR A 11 -5.23 8.63 3.58
CA THR A 11 -6.15 9.14 4.61
C THR A 11 -6.23 8.29 5.87
N SER A 12 -5.85 7.01 5.80
CA SER A 12 -5.96 6.07 6.93
C SER A 12 -4.90 4.97 6.91
N GLY A 13 -4.77 4.26 8.03
CA GLY A 13 -3.91 3.07 8.17
C GLY A 13 -2.46 3.31 7.74
N ILE A 14 -1.88 2.39 7.01
CA ILE A 14 -0.48 2.44 6.55
C ILE A 14 -0.24 3.69 5.68
N GLY A 15 -1.19 4.05 4.80
CA GLY A 15 -1.06 5.23 3.94
C GLY A 15 -0.97 6.52 4.73
N ARG A 16 -1.73 6.67 5.80
CA ARG A 16 -1.67 7.84 6.69
C ARG A 16 -0.33 7.95 7.39
N GLU A 17 0.23 6.83 7.83
CA GLU A 17 1.56 6.80 8.44
C GLU A 17 2.66 7.10 7.41
N PHE A 18 2.50 6.67 6.16
CA PHE A 18 3.40 7.13 5.09
C PHE A 18 3.37 8.65 4.93
N VAL A 19 2.18 9.27 4.91
CA VAL A 19 2.08 10.74 4.86
C VAL A 19 2.83 11.38 6.03
N ASP A 20 2.65 10.89 7.25
CA ASP A 20 3.32 11.41 8.46
C ASP A 20 4.85 11.25 8.38
N VAL A 21 5.33 10.06 8.07
CA VAL A 21 6.78 9.76 8.02
C VAL A 21 7.46 10.60 6.95
N PHE A 22 6.91 10.69 5.74
CA PHE A 22 7.54 11.45 4.66
C PHE A 22 7.46 12.96 4.89
N ALA A 23 6.34 13.49 5.41
CA ALA A 23 6.23 14.91 5.75
C ALA A 23 7.24 15.32 6.84
N LYS A 24 7.43 14.50 7.89
CA LYS A 24 8.42 14.73 8.94
C LYS A 24 9.87 14.66 8.45
N ASN A 25 10.11 13.93 7.37
CA ASN A 25 11.44 13.83 6.75
C ASN A 25 11.63 14.85 5.60
N GLY A 26 10.80 15.89 5.52
CA GLY A 26 11.00 17.03 4.63
C GLY A 26 10.63 16.81 3.16
N PHE A 27 9.84 15.77 2.87
CA PHE A 27 9.28 15.59 1.53
C PHE A 27 8.09 16.54 1.31
N GLU A 28 7.91 16.96 0.06
CA GLU A 28 6.64 17.42 -0.44
C GLU A 28 5.76 16.18 -0.66
N VAL A 29 4.64 16.07 0.05
CA VAL A 29 3.80 14.88 0.07
C VAL A 29 2.52 15.12 -0.71
N TRP A 30 2.29 14.31 -1.71
CA TRP A 30 1.02 14.20 -2.41
C TRP A 30 0.38 12.89 -1.99
N PHE A 31 -0.86 12.94 -1.52
CA PHE A 31 -1.59 11.74 -1.18
C PHE A 31 -2.90 11.68 -1.94
N THR A 32 -3.42 10.47 -2.16
CA THR A 32 -4.73 10.35 -2.77
C THR A 32 -5.79 9.85 -1.80
N TYR A 33 -7.04 10.20 -2.12
CA TYR A 33 -8.24 9.76 -1.42
C TYR A 33 -9.35 9.43 -2.44
N PHE A 34 -10.26 8.55 -2.07
CA PHE A 34 -11.36 8.17 -2.95
C PHE A 34 -12.58 9.10 -2.79
N SER A 35 -12.95 9.42 -1.56
CA SER A 35 -14.13 10.24 -1.26
C SER A 35 -13.85 11.30 -0.18
N GLU A 36 -14.65 12.36 -0.17
CA GLU A 36 -14.57 13.42 0.84
C GLU A 36 -14.88 12.93 2.27
N ASN A 37 -15.62 11.80 2.41
CA ASN A 37 -15.85 11.17 3.70
C ASN A 37 -14.57 10.68 4.39
N GLU A 38 -13.48 10.53 3.64
CA GLU A 38 -12.15 10.23 4.17
C GLU A 38 -11.45 11.44 4.78
N LYS A 39 -12.09 12.61 4.74
CA LYS A 39 -11.62 13.86 5.37
C LYS A 39 -10.21 14.30 4.94
N PRO A 40 -9.92 14.40 3.65
CA PRO A 40 -8.58 14.76 3.16
C PRO A 40 -8.12 16.14 3.64
N ALA A 41 -9.04 17.07 3.86
CA ALA A 41 -8.73 18.39 4.40
C ALA A 41 -8.17 18.34 5.83
N GLU A 42 -8.65 17.42 6.68
CA GLU A 42 -8.12 17.22 8.03
C GLU A 42 -6.70 16.65 7.97
N VAL A 43 -6.40 15.79 6.99
CA VAL A 43 -5.05 15.28 6.75
C VAL A 43 -4.11 16.43 6.40
N THR A 44 -4.46 17.25 5.42
CA THR A 44 -3.64 18.40 5.00
C THR A 44 -3.44 19.40 6.17
N ALA A 45 -4.50 19.71 6.90
CA ALA A 45 -4.44 20.65 8.05
C ALA A 45 -3.54 20.15 9.20
N SER A 46 -3.30 18.85 9.29
CA SER A 46 -2.39 18.28 10.31
C SER A 46 -0.92 18.66 10.08
N TYR A 47 -0.57 19.21 8.93
CA TYR A 47 0.81 19.56 8.54
C TYR A 47 0.98 21.03 8.14
N PRO A 48 0.75 21.98 9.04
CA PRO A 48 0.79 23.41 8.69
C PRO A 48 2.17 23.94 8.28
N LYS A 49 3.23 23.16 8.55
CA LYS A 49 4.63 23.50 8.23
C LYS A 49 5.23 22.65 7.10
N ALA A 50 4.48 21.66 6.57
CA ALA A 50 4.93 20.78 5.51
C ALA A 50 4.02 20.95 4.28
N SER A 51 4.57 20.72 3.09
CA SER A 51 3.79 20.70 1.86
C SER A 51 3.10 19.34 1.74
N VAL A 52 1.82 19.27 2.13
CA VAL A 52 0.99 18.07 2.04
C VAL A 52 -0.28 18.40 1.28
N THR A 53 -0.52 17.75 0.14
CA THR A 53 -1.65 18.01 -0.74
C THR A 53 -2.40 16.73 -1.09
N GLY A 54 -3.73 16.76 -0.96
CA GLY A 54 -4.61 15.66 -1.31
C GLY A 54 -5.13 15.76 -2.73
N PHE A 55 -5.20 14.63 -3.44
CA PHE A 55 -5.78 14.49 -4.78
C PHE A 55 -6.85 13.40 -4.77
N LYS A 56 -7.97 13.65 -5.44
CA LYS A 56 -9.00 12.62 -5.60
C LYS A 56 -8.54 11.58 -6.61
N LEU A 57 -8.78 10.30 -6.31
CA LEU A 57 -8.43 9.18 -7.18
C LEU A 57 -9.38 8.00 -7.00
N ASP A 58 -9.96 7.56 -8.11
CA ASP A 58 -10.60 6.24 -8.21
C ASP A 58 -9.70 5.32 -9.04
N LEU A 59 -9.09 4.32 -8.41
CA LEU A 59 -8.26 3.32 -9.09
C LEU A 59 -9.07 2.36 -9.97
N ALA A 60 -10.39 2.32 -9.83
CA ALA A 60 -11.26 1.55 -10.73
C ALA A 60 -11.58 2.29 -12.02
N ASP A 61 -11.27 3.59 -12.11
CA ASP A 61 -11.57 4.43 -13.28
C ASP A 61 -10.27 4.95 -13.92
N TYR A 62 -9.99 4.52 -15.15
CA TYR A 62 -8.81 4.93 -15.88
C TYR A 62 -8.78 6.44 -16.16
N ALA A 63 -9.93 7.08 -16.42
CA ALA A 63 -10.02 8.52 -16.62
C ALA A 63 -9.66 9.31 -15.35
N SER A 64 -10.04 8.80 -14.17
CA SER A 64 -9.62 9.36 -12.89
C SER A 64 -8.09 9.28 -12.71
N ILE A 65 -7.48 8.18 -13.14
CA ILE A 65 -6.02 7.99 -13.07
C ILE A 65 -5.29 8.95 -14.02
N GLU A 66 -5.78 9.12 -15.25
CA GLU A 66 -5.24 10.11 -16.21
C GLU A 66 -5.37 11.55 -15.68
N SER A 67 -6.52 11.85 -15.07
CA SER A 67 -6.77 13.16 -14.46
C SER A 67 -5.79 13.44 -13.32
N LEU A 68 -5.54 12.46 -12.44
CA LEU A 68 -4.51 12.59 -11.41
C LEU A 68 -3.13 12.83 -12.03
N ALA A 69 -2.70 11.99 -12.99
CA ALA A 69 -1.38 12.11 -13.61
C ALA A 69 -1.15 13.47 -14.29
N SER A 70 -2.23 14.09 -14.77
CA SER A 70 -2.21 15.43 -15.39
C SER A 70 -2.24 16.55 -14.34
N ALA A 71 -2.88 16.34 -13.19
CA ALA A 71 -2.99 17.32 -12.11
C ALA A 71 -1.74 17.41 -11.23
N LEU A 72 -0.87 16.40 -11.25
CA LEU A 72 0.36 16.42 -10.47
C LEU A 72 1.28 17.56 -10.95
N PRO A 73 1.84 18.39 -10.03
CA PRO A 73 2.71 19.52 -10.41
C PRO A 73 4.00 19.08 -11.12
N SER A 74 4.44 17.85 -10.90
CA SER A 74 5.61 17.24 -11.54
C SER A 74 5.64 15.72 -11.32
N THR A 75 6.60 15.02 -11.92
CA THR A 75 6.83 13.60 -11.64
C THR A 75 7.33 13.40 -10.20
N PRO A 76 6.71 12.54 -9.40
CA PRO A 76 7.18 12.25 -8.04
C PRO A 76 8.55 11.58 -8.05
N ASP A 77 9.35 11.79 -7.00
CA ASP A 77 10.61 11.07 -6.78
C ASP A 77 10.35 9.68 -6.20
N VAL A 78 9.27 9.57 -5.42
CA VAL A 78 8.82 8.31 -4.81
C VAL A 78 7.35 8.11 -5.14
N LEU A 79 6.99 6.93 -5.62
CA LEU A 79 5.62 6.50 -5.87
C LEU A 79 5.28 5.33 -4.95
N ILE A 80 4.30 5.49 -4.07
CA ILE A 80 3.85 4.47 -3.12
C ILE A 80 2.44 4.02 -3.49
N HIS A 81 2.32 2.82 -4.02
CA HIS A 81 1.06 2.16 -4.30
C HIS A 81 0.55 1.46 -3.05
N ASN A 82 -0.19 2.19 -2.21
CA ASN A 82 -0.73 1.68 -0.96
C ASN A 82 -2.25 1.48 -0.99
N ALA A 83 -2.98 2.28 -1.77
CA ALA A 83 -4.44 2.17 -1.84
C ALA A 83 -4.88 0.77 -2.28
N GLY A 84 -5.93 0.28 -1.66
CA GLY A 84 -6.52 -1.01 -2.02
C GLY A 84 -7.74 -1.34 -1.18
N LEU A 85 -8.48 -2.32 -1.66
CA LEU A 85 -9.61 -2.92 -0.97
C LEU A 85 -9.15 -4.22 -0.28
N GLY A 86 -9.76 -4.54 0.85
CA GLY A 86 -9.65 -5.84 1.50
C GLY A 86 -11.00 -6.57 1.47
N SER A 87 -11.00 -7.83 1.84
CA SER A 87 -12.15 -8.74 1.79
C SER A 87 -13.43 -8.23 2.48
N LYS A 88 -13.31 -7.33 3.46
CA LYS A 88 -14.48 -6.69 4.10
C LYS A 88 -14.74 -5.27 3.64
N THR A 89 -13.71 -4.54 3.27
CA THR A 89 -13.92 -3.16 2.78
C THR A 89 -14.55 -3.13 1.40
N VAL A 90 -14.39 -4.17 0.58
CA VAL A 90 -15.03 -4.32 -0.73
C VAL A 90 -16.56 -4.45 -0.64
N GLU A 91 -17.09 -4.92 0.49
CA GLU A 91 -18.55 -5.00 0.74
C GLU A 91 -19.25 -3.62 0.69
N LYS A 92 -18.47 -2.54 0.86
CA LYS A 92 -18.97 -1.15 0.71
C LYS A 92 -19.08 -0.72 -0.75
N VAL A 93 -18.43 -1.44 -1.67
CA VAL A 93 -18.43 -1.14 -3.10
C VAL A 93 -19.59 -1.88 -3.78
N THR A 94 -19.79 -3.15 -3.43
CA THR A 94 -20.85 -3.99 -3.98
C THR A 94 -21.18 -5.15 -3.03
N ASN A 95 -22.42 -5.62 -3.10
CA ASN A 95 -22.93 -6.71 -2.27
C ASN A 95 -22.96 -8.07 -2.98
N THR A 96 -22.54 -8.15 -4.26
CA THR A 96 -22.48 -9.41 -4.99
C THR A 96 -21.08 -10.02 -4.95
N PRO A 97 -20.94 -11.35 -4.75
CA PRO A 97 -19.62 -12.00 -4.74
C PRO A 97 -18.81 -11.76 -6.01
N GLN A 98 -19.46 -11.74 -7.18
CA GLN A 98 -18.81 -11.47 -8.46
C GLN A 98 -18.28 -10.03 -8.52
N GLY A 99 -19.10 -9.05 -8.16
CA GLY A 99 -18.70 -7.65 -8.14
C GLY A 99 -17.58 -7.40 -7.13
N GLN A 100 -17.59 -8.08 -5.97
CA GLN A 100 -16.51 -7.98 -4.99
C GLN A 100 -15.20 -8.53 -5.56
N ALA A 101 -15.22 -9.67 -6.24
CA ALA A 101 -14.03 -10.22 -6.87
C ALA A 101 -13.50 -9.31 -7.98
N GLU A 102 -14.37 -8.77 -8.83
CA GLU A 102 -14.00 -7.80 -9.86
C GLU A 102 -13.40 -6.52 -9.27
N ALA A 103 -14.01 -5.95 -8.22
CA ALA A 103 -13.52 -4.73 -7.58
C ALA A 103 -12.15 -4.93 -6.92
N LEU A 104 -11.93 -6.07 -6.25
CA LEU A 104 -10.64 -6.40 -5.65
C LEU A 104 -9.53 -6.47 -6.70
N ILE A 105 -9.74 -7.17 -7.80
CA ILE A 105 -8.75 -7.26 -8.88
C ILE A 105 -8.58 -5.90 -9.57
N LYS A 106 -9.67 -5.21 -9.86
CA LYS A 106 -9.63 -3.95 -10.60
C LYS A 106 -8.93 -2.85 -9.83
N VAL A 107 -9.28 -2.65 -8.57
CA VAL A 107 -8.68 -1.60 -7.72
C VAL A 107 -7.25 -1.96 -7.34
N ASN A 108 -7.03 -3.16 -6.77
CA ASN A 108 -5.75 -3.49 -6.18
C ASN A 108 -4.67 -3.77 -7.23
N ALA A 109 -5.00 -4.46 -8.33
CA ALA A 109 -4.02 -4.89 -9.32
C ALA A 109 -4.05 -4.01 -10.58
N ILE A 110 -5.20 -3.90 -11.25
CA ILE A 110 -5.29 -3.23 -12.55
C ILE A 110 -5.08 -1.72 -12.39
N GLY A 111 -5.74 -1.08 -11.43
CA GLY A 111 -5.59 0.36 -11.18
C GLY A 111 -4.17 0.73 -10.76
N THR A 112 -3.52 -0.11 -9.94
CA THR A 112 -2.11 0.04 -9.59
C THR A 112 -1.22 -0.03 -10.84
N LEU A 113 -1.45 -1.02 -11.71
CA LEU A 113 -0.71 -1.16 -12.97
C LEU A 113 -0.91 0.06 -13.88
N TRP A 114 -2.14 0.54 -14.04
CA TRP A 114 -2.45 1.69 -14.88
C TRP A 114 -1.74 2.96 -14.40
N LEU A 115 -1.81 3.26 -13.10
CA LEU A 115 -1.13 4.42 -12.52
C LEU A 115 0.39 4.31 -12.67
N ASN A 116 0.94 3.12 -12.42
CA ASN A 116 2.37 2.87 -12.61
C ASN A 116 2.79 3.14 -14.06
N ASN A 117 2.03 2.66 -15.04
CA ASN A 117 2.34 2.82 -16.46
C ASN A 117 2.29 4.28 -16.93
N LEU A 118 1.54 5.14 -16.29
CA LEU A 118 1.49 6.58 -16.59
C LEU A 118 2.65 7.37 -15.97
N LEU A 119 3.10 6.97 -14.77
CA LEU A 119 4.10 7.76 -14.02
C LEU A 119 5.53 7.24 -14.18
N MET A 120 5.71 5.93 -14.25
CA MET A 120 7.04 5.30 -14.36
C MET A 120 7.85 5.76 -15.58
N PRO A 121 7.31 5.92 -16.82
CA PRO A 121 8.06 6.39 -17.96
C PRO A 121 8.74 7.75 -17.73
N LYS A 122 8.08 8.67 -17.03
CA LYS A 122 8.64 9.97 -16.68
C LYS A 122 9.77 9.88 -15.65
N MET A 123 9.72 8.87 -14.75
CA MET A 123 10.83 8.57 -13.83
C MET A 123 12.03 8.00 -14.59
N LEU A 124 11.79 7.14 -15.57
CA LEU A 124 12.84 6.56 -16.42
C LEU A 124 13.51 7.63 -17.29
N GLU A 125 12.74 8.53 -17.88
CA GLU A 125 13.27 9.67 -18.66
C GLU A 125 14.15 10.57 -17.77
N ARG A 126 13.74 10.82 -16.52
CA ARG A 126 14.55 11.55 -15.55
C ARG A 126 15.78 10.76 -15.07
N GLY A 127 15.82 9.45 -15.25
CA GLY A 127 16.91 8.56 -14.83
C GLY A 127 16.96 8.30 -13.32
N SER A 128 15.86 8.57 -12.60
CA SER A 128 15.81 8.33 -11.15
C SER A 128 14.37 8.19 -10.63
N GLY A 129 14.17 7.34 -9.62
CA GLY A 129 12.87 7.17 -8.95
C GLY A 129 12.86 6.00 -8.01
N LYS A 130 11.83 5.96 -7.14
CA LYS A 130 11.55 4.83 -6.25
C LYS A 130 10.08 4.46 -6.37
N ILE A 131 9.79 3.19 -6.59
CA ILE A 131 8.45 2.65 -6.65
C ILE A 131 8.28 1.64 -5.51
N ILE A 132 7.31 1.85 -4.64
CA ILE A 132 7.00 0.95 -3.52
C ILE A 132 5.59 0.43 -3.72
N LEU A 133 5.45 -0.89 -3.76
CA LEU A 133 4.18 -1.57 -3.94
C LEU A 133 3.75 -2.22 -2.62
N LEU A 134 2.55 -1.95 -2.14
CA LEU A 134 1.99 -2.60 -0.95
C LEU A 134 1.14 -3.81 -1.37
N SER A 135 1.71 -5.00 -1.15
CA SER A 135 1.03 -6.28 -1.29
C SER A 135 0.46 -6.73 0.07
N SER A 136 0.59 -7.96 0.42
CA SER A 136 0.23 -8.57 1.72
C SER A 136 1.04 -9.84 1.93
N VAL A 137 1.26 -10.22 3.18
CA VAL A 137 1.78 -11.56 3.50
C VAL A 137 0.87 -12.65 2.91
N GLY A 138 -0.45 -12.45 2.98
CA GLY A 138 -1.42 -13.33 2.29
C GLY A 138 -1.48 -13.04 0.79
N GLY A 139 -1.10 -13.99 -0.06
CA GLY A 139 -1.03 -13.87 -1.50
C GLY A 139 0.32 -13.39 -2.03
N GLY A 140 0.98 -12.43 -1.37
CA GLY A 140 2.28 -11.92 -1.81
C GLY A 140 3.45 -12.82 -1.40
N VAL A 141 3.39 -13.41 -0.21
CA VAL A 141 4.45 -14.25 0.36
C VAL A 141 3.96 -15.69 0.57
N THR A 142 2.83 -15.85 1.24
CA THR A 142 2.29 -17.16 1.63
C THR A 142 0.78 -17.25 1.45
N GLN A 143 0.20 -18.38 1.78
CA GLN A 143 -1.23 -18.61 1.72
C GLN A 143 -1.77 -18.96 3.11
N PHE A 144 -2.97 -18.47 3.40
CA PHE A 144 -3.69 -18.80 4.63
C PHE A 144 -4.99 -19.55 4.29
N PRO A 145 -5.30 -20.65 5.00
CA PRO A 145 -6.59 -21.31 4.87
C PRO A 145 -7.75 -20.31 5.13
N GLY A 146 -8.76 -20.34 4.25
CA GLY A 146 -9.93 -19.46 4.36
C GLY A 146 -9.71 -18.00 3.96
N PHE A 147 -8.51 -17.63 3.49
CA PHE A 147 -8.28 -16.31 2.94
C PHE A 147 -9.10 -16.09 1.66
N ASN A 148 -9.66 -14.89 1.48
CA ASN A 148 -10.47 -14.58 0.30
C ASN A 148 -9.63 -14.73 -0.98
N TYR A 149 -10.10 -15.56 -1.92
CA TYR A 149 -9.33 -15.89 -3.13
C TYR A 149 -9.04 -14.65 -4.00
N ALA A 150 -10.02 -13.78 -4.22
CA ALA A 150 -9.84 -12.60 -5.06
C ALA A 150 -8.91 -11.57 -4.40
N ASP A 151 -8.99 -11.41 -3.07
CA ASP A 151 -8.05 -10.59 -2.31
C ASP A 151 -6.63 -11.15 -2.44
N GLY A 152 -6.43 -12.45 -2.17
CA GLY A 152 -5.14 -13.13 -2.33
C GLY A 152 -4.58 -13.04 -3.75
N MET A 153 -5.42 -13.27 -4.78
CA MET A 153 -5.03 -13.12 -6.19
C MET A 153 -4.58 -11.70 -6.49
N SER A 154 -5.30 -10.68 -6.00
CA SER A 154 -4.94 -9.27 -6.20
C SER A 154 -3.57 -8.94 -5.60
N LYS A 155 -3.27 -9.46 -4.41
CA LYS A 155 -2.00 -9.26 -3.71
C LYS A 155 -0.85 -10.05 -4.34
N ALA A 156 -1.13 -11.26 -4.84
CA ALA A 156 -0.17 -12.03 -5.63
C ALA A 156 0.21 -11.31 -6.93
N ALA A 157 -0.77 -10.68 -7.60
CA ALA A 157 -0.52 -9.88 -8.80
C ALA A 157 0.43 -8.69 -8.51
N ILE A 158 0.27 -8.01 -7.37
CA ILE A 158 1.18 -6.93 -6.96
C ILE A 158 2.60 -7.44 -6.69
N ALA A 159 2.74 -8.58 -6.02
CA ALA A 159 4.06 -9.18 -5.78
C ALA A 159 4.72 -9.66 -7.09
N PHE A 160 3.93 -10.18 -8.03
CA PHE A 160 4.39 -10.51 -9.38
C PHE A 160 4.86 -9.25 -10.12
N LEU A 161 4.04 -8.19 -10.14
CA LEU A 161 4.37 -6.92 -10.77
C LEU A 161 5.69 -6.35 -10.23
N GLY A 162 5.88 -6.35 -8.91
CA GLY A 162 7.10 -5.85 -8.29
C GLY A 162 8.36 -6.60 -8.72
N ARG A 163 8.30 -7.94 -8.78
CA ARG A 163 9.43 -8.75 -9.28
C ARG A 163 9.72 -8.49 -10.76
N THR A 164 8.68 -8.42 -11.58
CA THR A 164 8.83 -8.18 -13.02
C THR A 164 9.42 -6.79 -13.28
N LEU A 165 8.87 -5.75 -12.66
CA LEU A 165 9.43 -4.39 -12.77
C LEU A 165 10.88 -4.33 -12.23
N GLY A 166 11.17 -5.04 -11.13
CA GLY A 166 12.54 -5.14 -10.61
C GLY A 166 13.52 -5.73 -11.64
N ALA A 167 13.12 -6.77 -12.37
CA ALA A 167 13.94 -7.35 -13.43
C ALA A 167 14.11 -6.38 -14.60
N ASP A 168 13.02 -5.78 -15.08
CA ASP A 168 13.03 -4.87 -16.24
C ASP A 168 13.82 -3.58 -15.97
N LEU A 169 13.84 -3.12 -14.72
CA LEU A 169 14.46 -1.86 -14.32
C LEU A 169 15.87 -2.01 -13.71
N ALA A 170 16.42 -3.22 -13.66
CA ALA A 170 17.70 -3.51 -13.01
C ALA A 170 18.90 -2.70 -13.53
N GLN A 171 18.84 -2.21 -14.77
CA GLN A 171 19.89 -1.38 -15.39
C GLN A 171 19.50 0.09 -15.51
N THR A 172 18.54 0.56 -14.71
CA THR A 172 18.06 1.93 -14.72
C THR A 172 18.35 2.64 -13.38
N GLY A 173 18.05 3.93 -13.30
CA GLY A 173 18.10 4.68 -12.04
C GLY A 173 16.80 4.61 -11.22
N VAL A 174 15.84 3.76 -11.60
CA VAL A 174 14.56 3.58 -10.89
C VAL A 174 14.57 2.27 -10.11
N ASP A 175 14.39 2.34 -8.79
CA ASP A 175 14.31 1.16 -7.94
C ASP A 175 12.85 0.80 -7.62
N VAL A 176 12.59 -0.51 -7.53
CA VAL A 176 11.26 -1.05 -7.22
C VAL A 176 11.35 -1.97 -5.99
N PHE A 177 10.36 -1.87 -5.11
CA PHE A 177 10.26 -2.68 -3.91
C PHE A 177 8.82 -3.11 -3.70
N THR A 178 8.62 -4.31 -3.18
CA THR A 178 7.29 -4.76 -2.75
C THR A 178 7.34 -5.05 -1.25
N ILE A 179 6.47 -4.42 -0.47
CA ILE A 179 6.30 -4.70 0.95
C ILE A 179 5.06 -5.59 1.11
N CYS A 180 5.19 -6.66 1.88
CA CYS A 180 4.11 -7.58 2.22
C CYS A 180 3.83 -7.53 3.73
N PRO A 181 2.98 -6.59 4.20
CA PRO A 181 2.64 -6.48 5.61
C PRO A 181 1.91 -7.73 6.13
N GLY A 182 2.17 -8.06 7.40
CA GLY A 182 1.35 -8.99 8.17
C GLY A 182 0.13 -8.32 8.81
N ALA A 183 -0.34 -8.88 9.93
CA ALA A 183 -1.45 -8.36 10.72
C ALA A 183 -1.12 -6.97 11.29
N THR A 184 -1.54 -5.94 10.58
CA THR A 184 -1.24 -4.53 10.88
C THR A 184 -2.47 -3.84 11.47
N ASN A 185 -2.29 -3.06 12.53
CA ASN A 185 -3.37 -2.35 13.22
C ASN A 185 -3.93 -1.19 12.36
N THR A 186 -4.81 -1.52 11.45
CA THR A 186 -5.45 -0.60 10.50
C THR A 186 -6.96 -0.74 10.53
N PRO A 187 -7.71 0.27 10.08
CA PRO A 187 -9.17 0.14 9.92
C PRO A 187 -9.58 -1.06 9.06
N MET A 188 -8.77 -1.40 8.03
CA MET A 188 -9.01 -2.57 7.18
C MET A 188 -8.89 -3.88 7.97
N PHE A 189 -7.84 -4.06 8.77
CA PHE A 189 -7.65 -5.25 9.59
C PHE A 189 -8.70 -5.34 10.71
N GLN A 190 -9.04 -4.23 11.33
CA GLN A 190 -10.13 -4.15 12.30
C GLN A 190 -11.44 -4.65 11.69
N ALA A 191 -11.82 -4.14 10.52
CA ALA A 191 -13.05 -4.54 9.83
C ALA A 191 -13.04 -6.00 9.40
N SER A 192 -11.91 -6.53 8.92
CA SER A 192 -11.83 -7.89 8.38
C SER A 192 -11.69 -8.97 9.46
N THR A 193 -11.12 -8.63 10.64
CA THR A 193 -10.69 -9.65 11.60
C THR A 193 -11.19 -9.40 13.01
N LEU A 194 -11.12 -8.17 13.52
CA LEU A 194 -11.35 -7.95 14.96
C LEU A 194 -12.77 -7.49 15.31
N ASN A 195 -13.42 -6.68 14.47
CA ASN A 195 -14.72 -6.08 14.81
C ASN A 195 -15.87 -7.08 15.01
N HIS A 196 -15.70 -8.33 14.55
CA HIS A 196 -16.71 -9.38 14.71
C HIS A 196 -16.50 -10.21 15.99
N LEU A 197 -15.38 -9.99 16.68
CA LEU A 197 -14.96 -10.77 17.84
C LEU A 197 -15.23 -9.99 19.13
N ASN A 198 -15.56 -10.72 20.19
CA ASN A 198 -15.59 -10.13 21.52
C ASN A 198 -14.16 -9.91 22.08
N ALA A 199 -14.03 -9.21 23.20
CA ALA A 199 -12.73 -8.82 23.77
C ALA A 199 -11.79 -10.00 24.06
N GLU A 200 -12.33 -11.13 24.53
CA GLU A 200 -11.52 -12.33 24.83
C GLU A 200 -11.04 -13.03 23.55
N GLU A 201 -11.91 -13.07 22.54
CA GLU A 201 -11.53 -13.60 21.20
C GLU A 201 -10.47 -12.72 20.53
N GLN A 202 -10.60 -11.40 20.61
CA GLN A 202 -9.57 -10.48 20.11
C GLN A 202 -8.22 -10.71 20.79
N LYS A 203 -8.20 -10.87 22.11
CA LYS A 203 -6.97 -11.20 22.84
C LYS A 203 -6.36 -12.51 22.37
N LYS A 204 -7.16 -13.54 22.13
CA LYS A 204 -6.69 -14.83 21.60
C LYS A 204 -6.08 -14.68 20.22
N VAL A 205 -6.74 -13.94 19.31
CA VAL A 205 -6.20 -13.66 17.98
C VAL A 205 -4.86 -12.92 18.09
N ILE A 206 -4.79 -11.87 18.89
CA ILE A 206 -3.55 -11.11 19.07
C ILE A 206 -2.43 -11.97 19.68
N ALA A 207 -2.76 -12.81 20.66
CA ALA A 207 -1.82 -13.73 21.31
C ALA A 207 -1.31 -14.82 20.35
N SER A 208 -2.04 -15.14 19.27
CA SER A 208 -1.59 -16.08 18.23
C SER A 208 -0.69 -15.45 17.18
N LEU A 209 -0.61 -14.10 17.13
CA LEU A 209 0.23 -13.41 16.15
C LEU A 209 1.73 -13.47 16.51
N PRO A 210 2.63 -13.32 15.53
CA PRO A 210 4.05 -13.16 15.81
C PRO A 210 4.30 -12.00 16.78
N LYS A 211 5.21 -12.21 17.73
CA LYS A 211 5.55 -11.23 18.77
C LYS A 211 4.35 -10.83 19.66
N PHE A 212 3.24 -11.60 19.60
CA PHE A 212 2.04 -11.41 20.41
C PHE A 212 1.40 -10.02 20.29
N ARG A 213 1.53 -9.41 19.09
CA ARG A 213 0.98 -8.09 18.81
C ARG A 213 0.62 -7.89 17.34
N LEU A 214 -0.16 -6.87 17.09
CA LEU A 214 -0.31 -6.29 15.75
C LEU A 214 0.95 -5.48 15.39
N ILE A 215 1.22 -5.38 14.10
CA ILE A 215 2.20 -4.44 13.56
C ILE A 215 1.62 -3.03 13.68
N ASP A 216 2.42 -2.08 14.17
CA ASP A 216 2.05 -0.68 14.07
C ASP A 216 2.18 -0.25 12.59
N PRO A 217 1.15 0.38 11.98
CA PRO A 217 1.24 0.85 10.60
C PRO A 217 2.44 1.79 10.37
N ARG A 218 2.90 2.49 11.40
CA ARG A 218 4.11 3.30 11.36
C ARG A 218 5.37 2.48 11.07
N GLU A 219 5.49 1.26 11.60
CA GLU A 219 6.64 0.37 11.33
C GLU A 219 6.75 0.06 9.84
N ILE A 220 5.60 -0.11 9.16
CA ILE A 220 5.58 -0.33 7.70
C ILE A 220 5.97 0.95 6.94
N ALA A 221 5.51 2.11 7.42
CA ALA A 221 5.85 3.39 6.79
C ALA A 221 7.35 3.71 6.96
N GLU A 222 7.95 3.43 8.10
CA GLU A 222 9.39 3.60 8.36
C GLU A 222 10.22 2.64 7.50
N LEU A 223 9.78 1.38 7.33
CA LEU A 223 10.41 0.47 6.37
C LEU A 223 10.36 1.04 4.95
N GLY A 224 9.20 1.53 4.51
CA GLY A 224 9.07 2.15 3.19
C GLY A 224 9.97 3.38 3.03
N TYR A 225 10.10 4.22 4.05
CA TYR A 225 11.04 5.34 4.03
C TYR A 225 12.50 4.87 3.91
N PHE A 226 12.90 3.84 4.68
CA PHE A 226 14.23 3.23 4.57
C PHE A 226 14.54 2.78 3.15
N LEU A 227 13.58 2.19 2.42
CA LEU A 227 13.75 1.76 1.03
C LEU A 227 14.04 2.94 0.07
N THR A 228 13.71 4.16 0.44
CA THR A 228 14.03 5.35 -0.35
C THR A 228 15.44 5.89 -0.13
N THR A 229 16.16 5.38 0.87
CA THR A 229 17.55 5.76 1.17
C THR A 229 18.54 5.04 0.25
N ASP A 230 19.81 5.46 0.28
CA ASP A 230 20.86 4.79 -0.49
C ASP A 230 21.07 3.32 -0.05
N ALA A 231 20.92 3.03 1.24
CA ALA A 231 21.01 1.65 1.75
C ALA A 231 19.89 0.75 1.22
N GLY A 232 18.70 1.31 0.98
CA GLY A 232 17.57 0.57 0.41
C GLY A 232 17.80 0.05 -1.00
N LYS A 233 18.69 0.67 -1.80
CA LYS A 233 18.96 0.27 -3.19
C LYS A 233 19.36 -1.20 -3.35
N LEU A 234 20.03 -1.78 -2.35
CA LEU A 234 20.41 -3.19 -2.36
C LEU A 234 19.21 -4.15 -2.38
N LEU A 235 18.03 -3.66 -2.04
CA LEU A 235 16.78 -4.43 -1.99
C LEU A 235 15.93 -4.25 -3.27
N HIS A 236 16.49 -3.66 -4.33
CA HIS A 236 15.80 -3.52 -5.60
C HIS A 236 15.23 -4.86 -6.09
N GLY A 237 13.97 -4.86 -6.53
CA GLY A 237 13.24 -6.06 -6.97
C GLY A 237 12.77 -6.99 -5.84
N ALA A 238 13.12 -6.72 -4.58
CA ALA A 238 12.74 -7.61 -3.47
C ALA A 238 11.23 -7.56 -3.19
N VAL A 239 10.69 -8.73 -2.86
CA VAL A 239 9.39 -8.89 -2.21
C VAL A 239 9.65 -9.17 -0.73
N LEU A 240 9.44 -8.15 0.09
CA LEU A 240 9.83 -8.13 1.50
C LEU A 240 8.69 -8.65 2.38
N ASP A 241 8.94 -9.72 3.12
CA ASP A 241 8.05 -10.19 4.19
C ASP A 241 8.15 -9.26 5.40
N ALA A 242 7.22 -8.32 5.52
CA ALA A 242 7.10 -7.40 6.64
C ALA A 242 6.03 -7.87 7.64
N SER A 243 6.06 -9.15 8.00
CA SER A 243 5.03 -9.80 8.81
C SER A 243 5.49 -10.28 10.19
N MET A 244 6.69 -9.91 10.62
CA MET A 244 7.32 -10.40 11.87
C MET A 244 7.46 -11.93 11.93
N GLY A 245 7.50 -12.61 10.78
CA GLY A 245 7.66 -14.06 10.67
C GLY A 245 6.36 -14.83 10.40
N LEU A 246 5.22 -14.17 10.20
CA LEU A 246 3.96 -14.82 9.86
C LEU A 246 4.06 -15.51 8.48
N GLY A 247 4.79 -14.90 7.53
CA GLY A 247 4.96 -15.46 6.20
C GLY A 247 5.74 -16.78 6.16
N VAL A 248 6.69 -16.98 7.08
CA VAL A 248 7.49 -18.20 7.20
C VAL A 248 6.88 -19.21 8.20
N ASN A 249 5.92 -18.79 9.01
CA ASN A 249 5.18 -19.67 9.92
C ASN A 249 3.67 -19.34 9.90
N PRO A 250 2.99 -19.58 8.78
CA PRO A 250 1.56 -19.27 8.64
C PRO A 250 0.65 -20.11 9.56
N GLY A 251 1.15 -21.23 10.08
CA GLY A 251 0.44 -22.09 11.02
C GLY A 251 0.18 -21.46 12.39
N LEU A 252 0.77 -20.31 12.72
CA LEU A 252 0.48 -19.57 13.95
C LEU A 252 -1.01 -19.17 14.07
N LEU A 253 -1.67 -18.88 12.96
CA LEU A 253 -3.10 -18.50 12.96
C LEU A 253 -4.05 -19.70 13.05
N LEU A 254 -3.53 -20.94 13.01
CA LEU A 254 -4.31 -22.18 13.03
C LEU A 254 -4.32 -22.86 14.42
N LYS A 255 -3.65 -22.27 15.38
CA LYS A 255 -3.60 -22.73 16.78
C LYS A 255 -4.58 -21.94 17.64
#